data_7edab8d343559ad77398842a1763e115
#
_entry.id   7edab8d343559ad77398842a1763e115
#
_cell.length_a   1.000
_cell.length_b   1.000
_cell.length_c   1.000
_cell.angle_alpha   90.00
_cell.angle_beta   90.00
_cell.angle_gamma   90.00
#
_symmetry.space_group_name_H-M   'P 1'
#
loop_
_entity.id
_entity.type
_entity.pdbx_description
1 polymer ?
#
loop_
_entity_poly.entity_id
_entity_poly.type
_entity_poly.pdbx_seq_one_letter_code
_entity_poly.pdbx_strand_id
1 'polypeptide(L)'
;MKSNQFLSVMLLCCVPILGIGQARSFRDFIVAASSPTNPKASETNFKNAGGTDRFLLSEWGKGWALSRGSEIVKEGYAFNFDFERNELYLRKDDEDVMIVADNNSVRRFVIANGTDSARFVKSIAIDKTNKVFFQLMGGSTSGKIALLKLRTSKALPVNKNDYARNVSGDYSTQYRSESVYYFVDSEIGVKGFEKMTRDELLKLFPQHQAIIVKLVTSKKNIDEKTLIAFTNEVNGL
;
A
#
# COMPACT_ATOMS: atom_id res chain seq x y z
N MET A 1 10.77 37.28 -75.80
CA MET A 1 10.43 37.75 -74.43
C MET A 1 9.77 36.59 -73.70
N LYS A 2 10.48 35.92 -72.79
CA LYS A 2 9.95 34.84 -71.92
C LYS A 2 10.07 35.30 -70.48
N SER A 3 8.93 35.50 -69.87
CA SER A 3 8.80 35.88 -68.48
C SER A 3 8.98 34.62 -67.58
N ASN A 4 9.98 34.63 -66.73
CA ASN A 4 10.16 33.62 -65.66
C ASN A 4 9.44 34.09 -64.42
N GLN A 5 8.36 33.40 -64.06
CA GLN A 5 7.73 33.57 -62.76
C GLN A 5 8.48 32.64 -61.73
N PHE A 6 9.10 33.26 -60.74
CA PHE A 6 9.63 32.61 -59.57
C PHE A 6 8.49 32.30 -58.60
N LEU A 7 8.20 31.01 -58.47
CA LEU A 7 7.25 30.50 -57.44
C LEU A 7 8.01 30.33 -56.12
N SER A 8 7.81 31.27 -55.20
CA SER A 8 8.40 31.17 -53.86
C SER A 8 7.53 30.24 -53.02
N VAL A 9 8.02 29.01 -52.75
CA VAL A 9 7.37 28.07 -51.87
C VAL A 9 7.80 28.42 -50.44
N MET A 10 6.87 29.01 -49.71
CA MET A 10 7.01 29.29 -48.25
C MET A 10 6.80 27.99 -47.48
N LEU A 11 7.90 27.34 -47.07
CA LEU A 11 7.90 26.13 -46.25
C LEU A 11 7.52 26.52 -44.82
N LEU A 12 6.26 26.33 -44.47
CA LEU A 12 5.75 26.56 -43.11
C LEU A 12 6.24 25.41 -42.23
N CYS A 13 7.35 25.60 -41.50
CA CYS A 13 7.80 24.69 -40.47
C CYS A 13 6.80 24.64 -39.32
N CYS A 14 5.86 23.72 -39.35
CA CYS A 14 5.10 23.32 -38.14
C CYS A 14 6.04 22.66 -37.17
N VAL A 15 6.60 23.40 -36.23
CA VAL A 15 7.26 22.87 -35.04
C VAL A 15 6.15 22.30 -34.16
N PRO A 16 6.08 20.97 -33.93
CA PRO A 16 5.19 20.45 -32.94
C PRO A 16 5.67 20.98 -31.58
N ILE A 17 4.92 21.88 -30.99
CA ILE A 17 5.06 22.21 -29.57
C ILE A 17 4.67 20.93 -28.83
N LEU A 18 5.67 20.07 -28.60
CA LEU A 18 5.58 19.03 -27.58
C LEU A 18 5.32 19.78 -26.28
N GLY A 19 4.04 19.83 -25.88
CA GLY A 19 3.66 20.25 -24.56
C GLY A 19 4.38 19.34 -23.58
N ILE A 20 5.47 19.82 -23.03
CA ILE A 20 6.12 19.24 -21.86
C ILE A 20 5.10 19.44 -20.75
N GLY A 21 4.18 18.49 -20.63
CA GLY A 21 3.38 18.37 -19.44
C GLY A 21 4.38 18.20 -18.31
N GLN A 22 4.57 19.27 -17.54
CA GLN A 22 5.38 19.21 -16.33
C GLN A 22 4.81 18.08 -15.49
N ALA A 23 5.53 16.93 -15.46
CA ALA A 23 5.26 15.89 -14.51
C ALA A 23 5.41 16.56 -13.13
N ARG A 24 4.27 16.82 -12.47
CA ARG A 24 4.28 17.37 -11.14
C ARG A 24 5.10 16.43 -10.29
N SER A 25 6.18 16.92 -9.71
CA SER A 25 7.07 16.18 -8.86
C SER A 25 6.27 15.59 -7.69
N PHE A 26 6.66 14.41 -7.21
CA PHE A 26 6.08 13.81 -6.00
C PHE A 26 6.17 14.78 -4.82
N ARG A 27 7.20 15.63 -4.80
CA ARG A 27 7.35 16.72 -3.82
C ARG A 27 6.19 17.70 -3.83
N ASP A 28 5.62 18.00 -5.00
CA ASP A 28 4.49 18.94 -5.11
C ASP A 28 3.20 18.36 -4.51
N PHE A 29 3.05 17.04 -4.51
CA PHE A 29 1.90 16.36 -3.90
C PHE A 29 2.06 16.18 -2.38
N ILE A 30 3.28 16.03 -1.89
CA ILE A 30 3.58 15.95 -0.46
C ILE A 30 3.35 17.31 0.20
N VAL A 31 3.78 18.39 -0.44
CA VAL A 31 3.70 19.77 0.10
C VAL A 31 2.25 20.26 0.21
N ALA A 32 1.34 19.82 -0.65
CA ALA A 32 -0.06 20.21 -0.59
C ALA A 32 -0.79 19.75 0.69
N ALA A 33 -0.24 18.75 1.40
CA ALA A 33 -0.82 18.22 2.63
C ALA A 33 -0.29 18.90 3.91
N SER A 34 0.72 19.75 3.82
CA SER A 34 1.27 20.48 4.96
C SER A 34 0.37 21.65 5.36
N SER A 35 -0.71 21.36 6.06
CA SER A 35 -1.45 22.37 6.82
C SER A 35 -0.60 22.83 8.01
N PRO A 36 -0.61 24.11 8.40
CA PRO A 36 0.12 24.61 9.58
C PRO A 36 -0.35 24.00 10.91
N THR A 37 -1.33 23.12 10.89
CA THR A 37 -1.86 22.37 12.03
C THR A 37 -1.33 20.94 12.11
N ASN A 38 -0.40 20.52 11.25
CA ASN A 38 0.16 19.17 11.32
C ASN A 38 1.02 19.04 12.59
N PRO A 39 0.80 17.97 13.40
CA PRO A 39 1.63 17.73 14.56
C PRO A 39 3.08 17.52 14.15
N LYS A 40 4.02 17.96 15.00
CA LYS A 40 5.43 17.66 14.79
C LYS A 40 5.66 16.16 14.76
N ALA A 41 6.50 15.69 13.86
CA ALA A 41 6.77 14.26 13.72
C ALA A 41 7.43 13.66 14.97
N SER A 42 8.25 14.45 15.69
CA SER A 42 8.86 14.05 16.97
C SER A 42 7.82 13.89 18.08
N GLU A 43 6.72 14.62 18.02
CA GLU A 43 5.63 14.54 19.00
C GLU A 43 4.68 13.36 18.70
N THR A 44 4.80 12.73 17.50
CA THR A 44 3.96 11.61 17.11
C THR A 44 4.43 10.34 17.81
N ASN A 45 3.75 9.99 18.89
CA ASN A 45 4.00 8.74 19.61
C ASN A 45 3.05 7.65 19.10
N PHE A 46 3.50 6.87 18.13
CA PHE A 46 2.70 5.79 17.56
C PHE A 46 2.29 4.74 18.59
N LYS A 47 3.11 4.48 19.62
CA LYS A 47 2.78 3.55 20.71
C LYS A 47 1.53 4.01 21.46
N ASN A 48 1.47 5.29 21.81
CA ASN A 48 0.32 5.86 22.54
C ASN A 48 -0.88 6.13 21.61
N ALA A 49 -0.64 6.28 20.30
CA ALA A 49 -1.70 6.54 19.32
C ALA A 49 -2.30 5.25 18.72
N GLY A 50 -2.21 4.12 19.40
CA GLY A 50 -2.77 2.83 18.99
C GLY A 50 -1.74 1.75 18.69
N GLY A 51 -0.45 2.09 18.77
CA GLY A 51 0.64 1.14 18.56
C GLY A 51 0.53 0.39 17.25
N THR A 52 0.95 -0.87 17.24
CA THR A 52 0.90 -1.75 16.07
C THR A 52 -0.52 -2.24 15.75
N ASP A 53 -1.52 -1.99 16.58
CA ASP A 53 -2.91 -2.27 16.23
C ASP A 53 -3.46 -1.26 15.23
N ARG A 54 -2.97 -0.03 15.26
CA ARG A 54 -3.32 1.02 14.33
C ARG A 54 -2.26 1.25 13.25
N PHE A 55 -0.98 1.25 13.64
CA PHE A 55 0.13 1.56 12.73
C PHE A 55 0.91 0.31 12.34
N LEU A 56 1.61 0.37 11.21
CA LEU A 56 2.50 -0.71 10.77
C LEU A 56 3.67 -0.88 11.74
N LEU A 57 4.25 0.23 12.19
CA LEU A 57 5.38 0.26 13.11
C LEU A 57 5.06 1.09 14.35
N SER A 58 5.68 0.77 15.47
CA SER A 58 5.64 1.59 16.69
C SER A 58 6.51 2.85 16.62
N GLU A 59 7.34 2.95 15.60
CA GLU A 59 8.27 4.06 15.34
C GLU A 59 8.37 4.33 13.85
N TRP A 60 9.11 5.36 13.46
CA TRP A 60 9.42 5.62 12.07
C TRP A 60 10.36 4.57 11.49
N GLY A 61 10.04 4.03 10.34
CA GLY A 61 10.82 3.02 9.61
C GLY A 61 11.50 3.57 8.35
N LYS A 62 12.43 2.80 7.82
CA LYS A 62 13.03 3.05 6.50
C LYS A 62 12.13 2.49 5.42
N GLY A 63 12.24 3.03 4.19
CA GLY A 63 11.42 2.53 3.09
C GLY A 63 11.61 3.31 1.82
N TRP A 64 10.65 3.14 0.91
CA TRP A 64 10.53 3.94 -0.30
C TRP A 64 9.09 3.94 -0.79
N ALA A 65 8.72 4.98 -1.52
CA ALA A 65 7.44 5.09 -2.19
C ALA A 65 7.63 5.44 -3.66
N LEU A 66 6.83 4.83 -4.53
CA LEU A 66 6.80 5.09 -5.96
C LEU A 66 5.54 5.90 -6.29
N SER A 67 5.74 7.05 -6.91
CA SER A 67 4.67 7.89 -7.40
C SER A 67 4.03 7.33 -8.68
N ARG A 68 2.87 7.86 -9.07
CA ARG A 68 2.27 7.61 -10.38
C ARG A 68 3.15 8.13 -11.52
N GLY A 69 3.93 9.19 -11.30
CA GLY A 69 4.91 9.73 -12.23
C GLY A 69 6.19 8.93 -12.33
N SER A 70 6.28 7.75 -11.67
CA SER A 70 7.46 6.88 -11.61
C SER A 70 8.66 7.48 -10.85
N GLU A 71 8.46 8.52 -10.06
CA GLU A 71 9.46 9.06 -9.15
C GLU A 71 9.53 8.20 -7.88
N ILE A 72 10.74 7.93 -7.40
CA ILE A 72 10.98 7.18 -6.16
C ILE A 72 11.39 8.16 -5.07
N VAL A 73 10.64 8.15 -3.98
CA VAL A 73 10.97 8.85 -2.74
C VAL A 73 11.55 7.83 -1.77
N LYS A 74 12.78 8.00 -1.36
CA LYS A 74 13.50 7.06 -0.48
C LYS A 74 14.42 7.78 0.50
N GLU A 75 15.42 8.49 -0.01
CA GLU A 75 16.43 9.14 0.80
C GLU A 75 15.90 10.42 1.44
N GLY A 76 16.30 10.68 2.68
CA GLY A 76 15.84 11.83 3.46
C GLY A 76 14.42 11.71 4.00
N TYR A 77 13.82 10.49 3.97
CA TYR A 77 12.50 10.24 4.50
C TYR A 77 12.42 8.98 5.36
N ALA A 78 11.66 9.09 6.44
CA ALA A 78 11.18 7.95 7.22
C ALA A 78 9.69 7.74 6.98
N PHE A 79 9.20 6.52 7.18
CA PHE A 79 7.88 6.08 6.76
C PHE A 79 7.12 5.38 7.89
N ASN A 80 5.79 5.50 7.90
CA ASN A 80 4.88 4.62 8.62
C ASN A 80 3.55 4.53 7.87
N PHE A 81 2.69 3.59 8.25
CA PHE A 81 1.40 3.39 7.61
C PHE A 81 0.29 3.27 8.66
N ASP A 82 -0.79 4.03 8.50
CA ASP A 82 -1.97 4.02 9.35
C ASP A 82 -3.04 3.09 8.76
N PHE A 83 -3.32 1.98 9.44
CA PHE A 83 -4.33 1.01 9.02
C PHE A 83 -5.77 1.48 9.25
N GLU A 84 -6.00 2.43 10.15
CA GLU A 84 -7.33 3.01 10.38
C GLU A 84 -7.76 3.87 9.19
N ARG A 85 -6.84 4.68 8.66
CA ARG A 85 -7.09 5.61 7.55
C ARG A 85 -6.68 5.06 6.19
N ASN A 86 -5.90 3.99 6.17
CA ASN A 86 -5.23 3.45 4.99
C ASN A 86 -4.34 4.52 4.32
N GLU A 87 -3.51 5.21 5.11
CA GLU A 87 -2.69 6.34 4.69
C GLU A 87 -1.20 6.09 4.95
N LEU A 88 -0.37 6.48 3.98
CA LEU A 88 1.09 6.49 4.10
C LEU A 88 1.53 7.80 4.74
N TYR A 89 2.25 7.68 5.86
CA TYR A 89 2.88 8.79 6.57
C TYR A 89 4.37 8.86 6.24
N LEU A 90 4.85 10.06 6.01
CA LEU A 90 6.26 10.37 5.80
C LEU A 90 6.73 11.42 6.80
N ARG A 91 8.00 11.30 7.20
CA ARG A 91 8.73 12.34 7.91
C ARG A 91 10.00 12.62 7.12
N LYS A 92 10.28 13.89 6.82
CA LYS A 92 11.52 14.31 6.21
C LYS A 92 12.59 14.39 7.30
N ASP A 93 13.82 13.88 7.01
CA ASP A 93 14.86 13.74 8.05
C ASP A 93 15.34 15.08 8.61
N ASP A 94 15.35 16.15 7.79
CA ASP A 94 15.76 17.51 8.14
C ASP A 94 14.60 18.39 8.66
N GLU A 95 13.37 17.88 8.65
CA GLU A 95 12.18 18.62 9.08
C GLU A 95 11.38 17.77 10.07
N ASP A 96 10.99 18.37 11.18
CA ASP A 96 10.13 17.71 12.16
C ASP A 96 8.63 17.86 11.80
N VAL A 97 8.31 17.50 10.55
CA VAL A 97 6.96 17.61 10.02
C VAL A 97 6.48 16.24 9.58
N MET A 98 5.30 15.84 10.06
CA MET A 98 4.60 14.67 9.57
C MET A 98 3.79 15.04 8.32
N ILE A 99 3.99 14.29 7.26
CA ILE A 99 3.34 14.47 5.98
C ILE A 99 2.45 13.27 5.71
N VAL A 100 1.20 13.49 5.33
CA VAL A 100 0.30 12.45 4.83
C VAL A 100 0.38 12.43 3.31
N ALA A 101 0.79 11.31 2.74
CA ALA A 101 0.85 11.18 1.30
C ALA A 101 -0.55 11.11 0.69
N ASP A 102 -0.76 11.85 -0.40
CA ASP A 102 -1.99 11.70 -1.18
C ASP A 102 -2.04 10.29 -1.81
N ASN A 103 -3.04 9.51 -1.40
CA ASN A 103 -3.25 8.17 -1.92
C ASN A 103 -3.39 8.13 -3.45
N ASN A 104 -3.87 9.20 -4.09
CA ASN A 104 -3.98 9.22 -5.55
C ASN A 104 -2.61 9.34 -6.24
N SER A 105 -1.64 9.91 -5.57
CA SER A 105 -0.30 10.18 -6.11
C SER A 105 0.67 9.01 -5.90
N VAL A 106 0.45 8.18 -4.89
CA VAL A 106 1.27 7.01 -4.60
C VAL A 106 0.76 5.79 -5.36
N ARG A 107 1.64 5.09 -6.05
CA ARG A 107 1.35 3.83 -6.76
C ARG A 107 1.58 2.60 -5.89
N ARG A 108 2.73 2.56 -5.19
CA ARG A 108 3.14 1.48 -4.29
C ARG A 108 4.23 1.97 -3.36
N PHE A 109 4.42 1.29 -2.25
CA PHE A 109 5.52 1.59 -1.33
C PHE A 109 5.98 0.35 -0.56
N VAL A 110 7.15 0.45 0.04
CA VAL A 110 7.74 -0.56 0.92
C VAL A 110 8.20 0.13 2.19
N ILE A 111 7.91 -0.47 3.34
CA ILE A 111 8.40 -0.04 4.64
C ILE A 111 9.16 -1.20 5.26
N ALA A 112 10.40 -0.98 5.66
CA ALA A 112 11.25 -1.96 6.32
C ALA A 112 11.01 -1.94 7.83
N ASN A 113 10.92 -3.15 8.40
CA ASN A 113 10.82 -3.40 9.82
C ASN A 113 11.98 -4.31 10.23
N GLY A 114 13.14 -3.73 10.52
CA GLY A 114 14.34 -4.52 10.78
C GLY A 114 14.77 -5.35 9.58
N THR A 115 14.71 -6.68 9.69
CA THR A 115 15.03 -7.64 8.62
C THR A 115 13.89 -7.85 7.63
N ASP A 116 12.67 -7.54 8.03
CA ASP A 116 11.48 -7.75 7.23
C ASP A 116 11.04 -6.47 6.51
N SER A 117 10.29 -6.63 5.43
CA SER A 117 9.72 -5.51 4.69
C SER A 117 8.26 -5.77 4.35
N ALA A 118 7.41 -4.79 4.62
CA ALA A 118 6.03 -4.78 4.20
C ALA A 118 5.90 -4.03 2.87
N ARG A 119 5.35 -4.70 1.85
CA ARG A 119 5.12 -4.16 0.51
C ARG A 119 3.65 -3.82 0.36
N PHE A 120 3.35 -2.62 -0.10
CA PHE A 120 1.98 -2.17 -0.31
C PHE A 120 1.75 -1.81 -1.77
N VAL A 121 0.65 -2.28 -2.30
CA VAL A 121 0.23 -2.08 -3.69
C VAL A 121 -1.26 -1.73 -3.74
N LYS A 122 -1.68 -1.17 -4.86
CA LYS A 122 -3.10 -0.99 -5.16
C LYS A 122 -3.57 -2.07 -6.12
N SER A 123 -4.86 -2.42 -6.02
CA SER A 123 -5.48 -3.39 -6.92
C SER A 123 -6.82 -2.87 -7.39
N ILE A 124 -6.90 -2.47 -8.65
CA ILE A 124 -8.14 -2.02 -9.28
C ILE A 124 -9.17 -3.16 -9.42
N ALA A 125 -8.69 -4.40 -9.38
CA ALA A 125 -9.56 -5.56 -9.39
C ALA A 125 -10.40 -5.66 -8.09
N ILE A 126 -9.83 -5.24 -6.96
CA ILE A 126 -10.50 -5.25 -5.64
C ILE A 126 -11.17 -3.90 -5.40
N ASP A 127 -10.41 -2.81 -5.46
CA ASP A 127 -10.89 -1.44 -5.26
C ASP A 127 -10.93 -0.67 -6.58
N LYS A 128 -12.12 -0.51 -7.14
CA LYS A 128 -12.36 0.21 -8.41
C LYS A 128 -11.94 1.68 -8.35
N THR A 129 -11.92 2.28 -7.15
CA THR A 129 -11.46 3.66 -6.98
C THR A 129 -9.95 3.80 -7.01
N ASN A 130 -9.23 2.68 -6.87
CA ASN A 130 -7.77 2.61 -6.85
C ASN A 130 -7.14 3.53 -5.78
N LYS A 131 -7.78 3.62 -4.62
CA LYS A 131 -7.33 4.46 -3.49
C LYS A 131 -6.81 3.63 -2.32
N VAL A 132 -7.26 2.37 -2.20
CA VAL A 132 -6.91 1.50 -1.08
C VAL A 132 -5.59 0.78 -1.33
N PHE A 133 -4.72 0.79 -0.33
CA PHE A 133 -3.50 0.01 -0.30
C PHE A 133 -3.73 -1.34 0.36
N PHE A 134 -3.23 -2.37 -0.29
CA PHE A 134 -3.19 -3.75 0.18
C PHE A 134 -1.74 -4.16 0.42
N GLN A 135 -1.47 -4.88 1.49
CA GLN A 135 -0.17 -5.49 1.69
C GLN A 135 -0.02 -6.69 0.76
N LEU A 136 1.03 -6.71 -0.06
CA LEU A 136 1.38 -7.85 -0.91
C LEU A 136 2.12 -8.88 -0.05
N MET A 137 1.44 -9.98 0.24
CA MET A 137 1.95 -11.05 1.11
C MET A 137 2.75 -12.08 0.33
N GLY A 138 2.31 -12.47 -0.85
CA GLY A 138 2.98 -13.46 -1.69
C GLY A 138 2.66 -13.28 -3.17
N GLY A 139 3.49 -13.86 -4.03
CA GLY A 139 3.36 -13.76 -5.47
C GLY A 139 3.71 -12.37 -6.02
N SER A 140 3.09 -12.02 -7.14
CA SER A 140 3.29 -10.73 -7.82
C SER A 140 1.98 -10.26 -8.43
N THR A 141 1.74 -8.95 -8.43
CA THR A 141 0.59 -8.35 -9.13
C THR A 141 0.65 -8.49 -10.65
N SER A 142 1.80 -8.86 -11.20
CA SER A 142 2.03 -9.21 -12.62
C SER A 142 2.27 -10.71 -12.85
N GLY A 143 2.22 -11.53 -11.79
CA GLY A 143 2.36 -12.99 -11.84
C GLY A 143 1.03 -13.70 -12.09
N LYS A 144 1.06 -15.03 -11.97
CA LYS A 144 -0.14 -15.87 -12.12
C LYS A 144 -1.15 -15.58 -11.02
N ILE A 145 -0.66 -15.45 -9.78
CA ILE A 145 -1.48 -15.23 -8.59
C ILE A 145 -0.79 -14.27 -7.63
N ALA A 146 -1.57 -13.39 -7.01
CA ALA A 146 -1.12 -12.55 -5.89
C ALA A 146 -1.98 -12.82 -4.65
N LEU A 147 -1.34 -12.89 -3.48
CA LEU A 147 -2.01 -12.87 -2.18
C LEU A 147 -1.88 -11.47 -1.60
N LEU A 148 -3.01 -10.79 -1.47
CA LEU A 148 -3.11 -9.45 -0.91
C LEU A 148 -3.83 -9.50 0.43
N LYS A 149 -3.42 -8.65 1.38
CA LYS A 149 -4.03 -8.51 2.69
C LYS A 149 -4.49 -7.08 2.88
N LEU A 150 -5.77 -6.88 3.15
CA LEU A 150 -6.30 -5.64 3.68
C LEU A 150 -6.38 -5.76 5.19
N ARG A 151 -5.52 -5.04 5.89
CA ARG A 151 -5.63 -4.85 7.32
C ARG A 151 -6.33 -3.52 7.58
N THR A 152 -7.34 -3.55 8.43
CA THR A 152 -8.06 -2.36 8.92
C THR A 152 -7.92 -2.30 10.42
N SER A 153 -7.91 -1.09 10.94
CA SER A 153 -7.90 -0.82 12.38
C SER A 153 -9.13 0.01 12.74
N LYS A 154 -9.76 -0.31 13.85
CA LYS A 154 -10.94 0.40 14.34
C LYS A 154 -10.72 0.79 15.80
N ALA A 155 -10.95 2.06 16.09
CA ALA A 155 -10.99 2.53 17.47
C ALA A 155 -12.12 1.83 18.22
N LEU A 156 -11.81 1.28 19.41
CA LEU A 156 -12.80 0.70 20.29
C LEU A 156 -13.53 1.82 21.08
N PRO A 157 -14.83 1.67 21.31
CA PRO A 157 -15.55 2.60 22.20
C PRO A 157 -14.90 2.65 23.57
N VAL A 158 -14.73 3.86 24.10
CA VAL A 158 -14.22 4.05 25.44
C VAL A 158 -15.28 3.52 26.44
N ASN A 159 -14.94 2.45 27.15
CA ASN A 159 -15.78 1.98 28.24
C ASN A 159 -15.58 2.90 29.47
N LYS A 160 -16.53 3.82 29.69
CA LYS A 160 -16.49 4.76 30.80
C LYS A 160 -16.59 4.07 32.18
N ASN A 161 -17.03 2.81 32.21
CA ASN A 161 -17.19 2.02 33.43
C ASN A 161 -15.98 1.10 33.70
N ASP A 162 -14.90 1.22 32.91
CA ASP A 162 -13.68 0.46 33.15
C ASP A 162 -12.92 1.03 34.35
N TYR A 163 -13.12 0.37 35.51
CA TYR A 163 -12.52 0.78 36.77
C TYR A 163 -10.99 0.85 36.70
N ALA A 164 -10.35 -0.12 36.02
CA ALA A 164 -8.91 -0.17 35.91
C ALA A 164 -8.36 1.06 35.14
N ARG A 165 -9.02 1.47 34.07
CA ARG A 165 -8.66 2.69 33.31
C ARG A 165 -8.91 3.96 34.10
N ASN A 166 -10.01 4.02 34.85
CA ASN A 166 -10.34 5.19 35.68
C ASN A 166 -9.31 5.36 36.81
N VAL A 167 -8.82 4.26 37.38
CA VAL A 167 -7.79 4.29 38.44
C VAL A 167 -6.42 4.63 37.90
N SER A 168 -6.05 4.09 36.71
CA SER A 168 -4.75 4.34 36.08
C SER A 168 -4.65 5.71 35.39
N GLY A 169 -5.78 6.37 35.13
CA GLY A 169 -5.82 7.59 34.34
C GLY A 169 -5.46 7.38 32.85
N ASP A 170 -5.39 6.13 32.38
CA ASP A 170 -5.11 5.80 30.98
C ASP A 170 -6.38 5.88 30.14
N TYR A 171 -6.56 7.00 29.49
CA TYR A 171 -7.65 7.24 28.52
C TYR A 171 -7.21 7.07 27.06
N SER A 172 -6.09 6.38 26.82
CA SER A 172 -5.61 6.12 25.45
C SER A 172 -6.69 5.35 24.65
N THR A 173 -6.84 5.72 23.39
CA THR A 173 -7.74 5.02 22.47
C THR A 173 -7.19 3.61 22.19
N GLN A 174 -7.99 2.60 22.50
CA GLN A 174 -7.67 1.23 22.12
C GLN A 174 -8.12 0.96 20.70
N TYR A 175 -7.38 0.12 19.99
CA TYR A 175 -7.67 -0.26 18.63
C TYR A 175 -7.80 -1.78 18.51
N ARG A 176 -8.61 -2.22 17.55
CA ARG A 176 -8.70 -3.62 17.15
C ARG A 176 -8.44 -3.75 15.67
N SER A 177 -7.49 -4.62 15.32
CA SER A 177 -7.17 -4.93 13.95
C SER A 177 -8.02 -6.08 13.41
N GLU A 178 -8.47 -5.93 12.18
CA GLU A 178 -9.14 -6.97 11.39
C GLU A 178 -8.39 -7.15 10.08
N SER A 179 -8.40 -8.36 9.51
CA SER A 179 -7.71 -8.64 8.26
C SER A 179 -8.59 -9.44 7.31
N VAL A 180 -8.63 -9.02 6.06
CA VAL A 180 -9.25 -9.75 4.96
C VAL A 180 -8.18 -10.03 3.92
N TYR A 181 -8.12 -11.26 3.44
CA TYR A 181 -7.18 -11.68 2.41
C TYR A 181 -7.89 -11.77 1.07
N TYR A 182 -7.12 -11.57 0.00
CA TYR A 182 -7.62 -11.66 -1.36
C TYR A 182 -6.62 -12.44 -2.21
N PHE A 183 -7.09 -13.51 -2.86
CA PHE A 183 -6.39 -14.01 -4.04
C PHE A 183 -6.83 -13.17 -5.25
N VAL A 184 -5.84 -12.71 -5.99
CA VAL A 184 -6.04 -12.05 -7.28
C VAL A 184 -5.33 -12.91 -8.32
N ASP A 185 -6.09 -13.46 -9.25
CA ASP A 185 -5.65 -14.43 -10.24
C ASP A 185 -6.31 -14.10 -11.59
N SER A 186 -5.61 -14.36 -12.69
CA SER A 186 -6.10 -14.03 -14.01
C SER A 186 -7.26 -14.91 -14.48
N GLU A 187 -7.39 -16.14 -13.97
CA GLU A 187 -8.39 -17.13 -14.37
C GLU A 187 -9.61 -17.07 -13.44
N ILE A 188 -9.39 -17.09 -12.13
CA ILE A 188 -10.47 -17.10 -11.14
C ILE A 188 -10.94 -15.70 -10.73
N GLY A 189 -10.21 -14.64 -11.12
CA GLY A 189 -10.47 -13.26 -10.74
C GLY A 189 -10.09 -12.94 -9.31
N VAL A 190 -10.99 -12.34 -8.54
CA VAL A 190 -10.76 -11.92 -7.15
C VAL A 190 -11.57 -12.77 -6.18
N LYS A 191 -10.91 -13.36 -5.20
CA LYS A 191 -11.56 -14.10 -4.10
C LYS A 191 -11.13 -13.56 -2.75
N GLY A 192 -12.05 -12.90 -2.04
CA GLY A 192 -11.85 -12.42 -0.66
C GLY A 192 -12.19 -13.50 0.37
N PHE A 193 -11.44 -13.54 1.48
CA PHE A 193 -11.66 -14.44 2.62
C PHE A 193 -11.00 -13.93 3.89
N GLU A 194 -11.54 -14.28 5.04
CA GLU A 194 -10.92 -14.05 6.36
C GLU A 194 -10.14 -15.28 6.82
N LYS A 195 -10.69 -16.44 6.54
CA LYS A 195 -10.11 -17.75 6.85
C LYS A 195 -10.27 -18.64 5.63
N MET A 196 -9.34 -19.57 5.43
CA MET A 196 -9.33 -20.52 4.31
C MET A 196 -8.99 -21.90 4.83
N THR A 197 -9.80 -22.90 4.45
CA THR A 197 -9.53 -24.30 4.71
C THR A 197 -8.84 -24.94 3.50
N ARG A 198 -8.25 -26.12 3.71
CA ARG A 198 -7.64 -26.91 2.62
C ARG A 198 -8.64 -27.22 1.50
N ASP A 199 -9.87 -27.61 1.87
CA ASP A 199 -10.89 -28.01 0.91
C ASP A 199 -11.38 -26.82 0.07
N GLU A 200 -11.47 -25.65 0.67
CA GLU A 200 -11.77 -24.41 -0.04
C GLU A 200 -10.65 -24.02 -1.01
N LEU A 201 -9.39 -24.14 -0.58
CA LEU A 201 -8.23 -23.86 -1.43
C LEU A 201 -8.15 -24.83 -2.61
N LEU A 202 -8.44 -26.14 -2.40
CA LEU A 202 -8.52 -27.16 -3.45
C LEU A 202 -9.63 -26.87 -4.46
N LYS A 203 -10.81 -26.43 -3.99
CA LYS A 203 -11.92 -26.04 -4.87
C LYS A 203 -11.60 -24.80 -5.70
N LEU A 204 -10.86 -23.87 -5.12
CA LEU A 204 -10.48 -22.62 -5.77
C LEU A 204 -9.38 -22.81 -6.81
N PHE A 205 -8.42 -23.70 -6.53
CA PHE A 205 -7.24 -23.96 -7.36
C PHE A 205 -7.04 -25.44 -7.65
N PRO A 206 -8.00 -26.10 -8.34
CA PRO A 206 -7.91 -27.54 -8.62
C PRO A 206 -6.67 -27.92 -9.45
N GLN A 207 -6.18 -27.02 -10.32
CA GLN A 207 -5.00 -27.20 -11.15
C GLN A 207 -3.69 -27.24 -10.32
N HIS A 208 -3.72 -26.77 -9.07
CA HIS A 208 -2.57 -26.76 -8.15
C HIS A 208 -2.68 -27.76 -7.00
N GLN A 209 -3.49 -28.82 -7.16
CA GLN A 209 -3.75 -29.83 -6.13
C GLN A 209 -2.46 -30.42 -5.54
N ALA A 210 -1.47 -30.76 -6.37
CA ALA A 210 -0.20 -31.32 -5.89
C ALA A 210 0.53 -30.40 -4.93
N ILE A 211 0.59 -29.10 -5.22
CA ILE A 211 1.20 -28.08 -4.37
C ILE A 211 0.44 -27.95 -3.05
N ILE A 212 -0.90 -27.86 -3.13
CA ILE A 212 -1.76 -27.71 -1.96
C ILE A 212 -1.60 -28.92 -1.01
N VAL A 213 -1.63 -30.13 -1.55
CA VAL A 213 -1.46 -31.37 -0.74
C VAL A 213 -0.10 -31.42 -0.07
N LYS A 214 0.95 -30.96 -0.76
CA LYS A 214 2.32 -30.90 -0.23
C LYS A 214 2.45 -29.90 0.92
N LEU A 215 1.89 -28.70 0.78
CA LEU A 215 2.06 -27.62 1.73
C LEU A 215 1.05 -27.64 2.88
N VAL A 216 -0.19 -28.03 2.61
CA VAL A 216 -1.29 -27.99 3.59
C VAL A 216 -1.56 -29.37 4.16
N THR A 217 -0.91 -29.69 5.26
CA THR A 217 -1.05 -30.99 5.95
C THR A 217 -2.30 -31.06 6.84
N SER A 218 -2.79 -29.91 7.34
CA SER A 218 -3.95 -29.81 8.22
C SER A 218 -5.23 -29.51 7.43
N LYS A 219 -6.36 -30.12 7.85
CA LYS A 219 -7.70 -29.77 7.33
C LYS A 219 -8.29 -28.50 7.97
N LYS A 220 -7.65 -27.97 9.02
CA LYS A 220 -8.08 -26.74 9.71
C LYS A 220 -7.75 -25.50 8.87
N ASN A 221 -8.06 -24.34 9.42
CA ASN A 221 -7.69 -23.06 8.79
C ASN A 221 -6.19 -23.02 8.47
N ILE A 222 -5.88 -22.65 7.25
CA ILE A 222 -4.52 -22.49 6.75
C ILE A 222 -3.94 -21.22 7.36
N ASP A 223 -2.72 -21.26 7.87
CA ASP A 223 -2.03 -20.10 8.37
C ASP A 223 -1.50 -19.18 7.24
N GLU A 224 -1.22 -17.95 7.58
CA GLU A 224 -0.73 -16.94 6.63
C GLU A 224 0.57 -17.37 5.95
N LYS A 225 1.50 -17.98 6.69
CA LYS A 225 2.80 -18.44 6.16
C LYS A 225 2.61 -19.50 5.07
N THR A 226 1.71 -20.43 5.28
CA THR A 226 1.39 -21.48 4.31
C THR A 226 0.71 -20.91 3.06
N LEU A 227 -0.19 -19.92 3.21
CA LEU A 227 -0.79 -19.24 2.06
C LEU A 227 0.26 -18.47 1.24
N ILE A 228 1.23 -17.83 1.88
CA ILE A 228 2.36 -17.18 1.21
C ILE A 228 3.20 -18.19 0.44
N ALA A 229 3.55 -19.31 1.08
CA ALA A 229 4.33 -20.38 0.45
C ALA A 229 3.61 -20.97 -0.77
N PHE A 230 2.30 -21.22 -0.66
CA PHE A 230 1.48 -21.67 -1.78
C PHE A 230 1.54 -20.66 -2.95
N THR A 231 1.30 -19.40 -2.66
CA THR A 231 1.28 -18.36 -3.68
C THR A 231 2.63 -18.20 -4.39
N ASN A 232 3.73 -18.28 -3.65
CA ASN A 232 5.08 -18.20 -4.20
C ASN A 232 5.40 -19.44 -5.05
N GLU A 233 5.07 -20.66 -4.60
CA GLU A 233 5.35 -21.89 -5.36
C GLU A 233 4.56 -21.92 -6.68
N VAL A 234 3.31 -21.44 -6.72
CA VAL A 234 2.53 -21.30 -7.96
C VAL A 234 3.17 -20.33 -8.95
N ASN A 235 3.81 -19.28 -8.45
CA ASN A 235 4.53 -18.31 -9.29
C ASN A 235 5.95 -18.75 -9.66
N GLY A 236 6.47 -19.83 -9.08
CA GLY A 236 7.84 -20.29 -9.28
C GLY A 236 8.90 -19.43 -8.56
N LEU A 237 8.55 -18.88 -7.38
CA LEU A 237 9.38 -17.98 -6.57
C LEU A 237 9.98 -18.71 -5.37
#